data_7e62a413ccc627056fc69ab46944dff1
#
_entry.id   7e62a413ccc627056fc69ab46944dff1
#
_cell.length_a   1.000
_cell.length_b   1.000
_cell.length_c   1.000
_cell.angle_alpha   90.00
_cell.angle_beta   90.00
_cell.angle_gamma   90.00
#
_symmetry.space_group_name_H-M   'P 1'
#
loop_
_entity.id
_entity.type
_entity.pdbx_description
1 polymer ?
#
loop_
_entity_poly.entity_id
_entity_poly.type
_entity_poly.pdbx_seq_one_letter_code
_entity_poly.pdbx_strand_id
1 'polypeptide(L)'
;MGFSLAAAQCLVAPPYVAAAIVMFTQAWFADKMKLRGPTVVFNAILGLIGLPLLGFTHNNGLRYFGVFLATICANANVPAVLTYQANNIRGQWKRAFCSATLVGFGGIGGIIGSTVFRTQDEPTYRPGIEACMIANGLVVIIVGLLTLKFRKANQRAANGGKVIEGQPGFLYTL
;
A
#
# COMPACT_ATOMS: atom_id res chain seq x y z
N MET A 1 -17.68 16.83 -8.18
CA MET A 1 -17.01 17.65 -9.21
C MET A 1 -17.98 18.07 -10.35
N GLY A 2 -19.24 17.69 -10.32
CA GLY A 2 -20.27 18.12 -11.26
C GLY A 2 -20.16 17.54 -12.67
N PHE A 3 -19.41 16.48 -12.89
CA PHE A 3 -19.30 15.80 -14.18
C PHE A 3 -20.46 14.84 -14.43
N SER A 4 -20.84 14.67 -15.71
CA SER A 4 -21.79 13.62 -16.08
C SER A 4 -21.20 12.23 -15.81
N LEU A 5 -22.07 11.21 -15.62
CA LEU A 5 -21.65 9.86 -15.27
C LEU A 5 -20.64 9.29 -16.27
N ALA A 6 -20.87 9.51 -17.56
CA ALA A 6 -19.97 9.06 -18.63
C ALA A 6 -18.61 9.78 -18.58
N ALA A 7 -18.59 11.10 -18.36
CA ALA A 7 -17.37 11.88 -18.23
C ALA A 7 -16.57 11.47 -16.98
N ALA A 8 -17.26 11.18 -15.87
CA ALA A 8 -16.61 10.71 -14.65
C ALA A 8 -15.92 9.35 -14.86
N GLN A 9 -16.54 8.42 -15.59
CA GLN A 9 -15.93 7.12 -15.90
C GLN A 9 -14.70 7.26 -16.82
N CYS A 10 -14.76 8.14 -17.84
CA CYS A 10 -13.60 8.42 -18.69
C CYS A 10 -12.45 9.07 -17.92
N LEU A 11 -12.75 9.95 -16.96
CA LEU A 11 -11.75 10.61 -16.12
C LEU A 11 -11.06 9.68 -15.11
N VAL A 12 -11.61 8.50 -14.88
CA VAL A 12 -10.97 7.48 -14.02
C VAL A 12 -9.85 6.71 -14.75
N ALA A 13 -9.93 6.59 -16.08
CA ALA A 13 -8.94 5.83 -16.87
C ALA A 13 -7.49 6.38 -16.77
N PRO A 14 -7.20 7.69 -16.90
CA PRO A 14 -5.85 8.22 -16.81
C PRO A 14 -5.15 7.94 -15.46
N PRO A 15 -5.81 8.10 -14.28
CA PRO A 15 -5.22 7.68 -13.00
C PRO A 15 -4.82 6.21 -12.94
N TYR A 16 -5.62 5.30 -13.50
CA TYR A 16 -5.28 3.86 -13.53
C TYR A 16 -4.10 3.55 -14.44
N VAL A 17 -4.01 4.21 -15.61
CA VAL A 17 -2.84 4.09 -16.50
C VAL A 17 -1.58 4.60 -15.79
N ALA A 18 -1.65 5.75 -15.15
CA ALA A 18 -0.54 6.27 -14.36
C ALA A 18 -0.15 5.31 -13.22
N ALA A 19 -1.14 4.75 -12.50
CA ALA A 19 -0.90 3.76 -11.46
C ALA A 19 -0.19 2.51 -11.99
N ALA A 20 -0.57 2.01 -13.16
CA ALA A 20 0.09 0.86 -13.79
C ALA A 20 1.56 1.16 -14.13
N ILE A 21 1.86 2.33 -14.69
CA ILE A 21 3.23 2.75 -15.01
C ILE A 21 4.06 2.87 -13.73
N VAL A 22 3.54 3.54 -12.70
CA VAL A 22 4.23 3.71 -11.42
C VAL A 22 4.45 2.36 -10.73
N MET A 23 3.45 1.49 -10.72
CA MET A 23 3.54 0.15 -10.15
C MET A 23 4.65 -0.67 -10.81
N PHE A 24 4.75 -0.65 -12.15
CA PHE A 24 5.78 -1.35 -12.89
C PHE A 24 7.18 -0.81 -12.59
N THR A 25 7.34 0.51 -12.63
CA THR A 25 8.63 1.17 -12.35
C THR A 25 9.09 0.94 -10.91
N GLN A 26 8.18 1.02 -9.94
CA GLN A 26 8.47 0.73 -8.54
C GLN A 26 8.86 -0.73 -8.32
N ALA A 27 8.16 -1.69 -8.95
CA ALA A 27 8.48 -3.10 -8.84
C ALA A 27 9.89 -3.38 -9.37
N TRP A 28 10.23 -2.85 -10.56
CA TRP A 28 11.56 -2.98 -11.14
C TRP A 28 12.66 -2.37 -10.25
N PHE A 29 12.41 -1.19 -9.70
CA PHE A 29 13.36 -0.50 -8.81
C PHE A 29 13.55 -1.23 -7.49
N ALA A 30 12.45 -1.70 -6.88
CA ALA A 30 12.46 -2.44 -5.63
C ALA A 30 13.17 -3.80 -5.76
N ASP A 31 13.06 -4.46 -6.93
CA ASP A 31 13.79 -5.70 -7.22
C ASP A 31 15.29 -5.44 -7.34
N LYS A 32 15.67 -4.40 -8.05
CA LYS A 32 17.09 -4.03 -8.26
C LYS A 32 17.77 -3.66 -6.94
N MET A 33 17.08 -2.93 -6.06
CA MET A 33 17.64 -2.46 -4.79
C MET A 33 17.44 -3.44 -3.63
N LYS A 34 16.62 -4.49 -3.81
CA LYS A 34 16.18 -5.42 -2.74
C LYS A 34 15.55 -4.72 -1.53
N LEU A 35 14.94 -3.55 -1.76
CA LEU A 35 14.29 -2.72 -0.76
C LEU A 35 12.77 -2.70 -1.00
N ARG A 36 12.04 -3.58 -0.30
CA ARG A 36 10.58 -3.73 -0.45
C ARG A 36 9.80 -2.93 0.59
N GLY A 37 10.28 -2.88 1.83
CA GLY A 37 9.65 -2.11 2.90
C GLY A 37 9.54 -0.62 2.58
N PRO A 38 10.63 0.05 2.17
CA PRO A 38 10.59 1.46 1.78
C PRO A 38 9.60 1.77 0.66
N THR A 39 9.39 0.85 -0.30
CA THR A 39 8.41 1.02 -1.38
C THR A 39 6.98 1.07 -0.85
N VAL A 40 6.63 0.19 0.10
CA VAL A 40 5.32 0.18 0.75
C VAL A 40 5.10 1.48 1.54
N VAL A 41 6.11 1.94 2.28
CA VAL A 41 6.05 3.20 3.04
C VAL A 41 5.90 4.39 2.09
N PHE A 42 6.63 4.43 0.98
CA PHE A 42 6.53 5.48 -0.02
C PHE A 42 5.11 5.57 -0.59
N ASN A 43 4.50 4.44 -0.96
CA ASN A 43 3.13 4.40 -1.45
C ASN A 43 2.13 4.88 -0.39
N ALA A 44 2.30 4.48 0.87
CA ALA A 44 1.42 4.92 1.95
C ALA A 44 1.54 6.43 2.21
N ILE A 45 2.75 7.02 2.08
CA ILE A 45 2.95 8.48 2.17
C ILE A 45 2.26 9.19 1.00
N LEU A 46 2.36 8.66 -0.23
CA LEU A 46 1.62 9.21 -1.36
C LEU A 46 0.11 9.21 -1.10
N GLY A 47 -0.43 8.16 -0.48
CA GLY A 47 -1.83 8.10 -0.06
C GLY A 47 -2.17 9.14 1.00
N LEU A 48 -1.30 9.34 2.01
CA LEU A 48 -1.49 10.35 3.06
C LEU A 48 -1.47 11.79 2.51
N ILE A 49 -0.82 12.04 1.39
CA ILE A 49 -0.83 13.33 0.70
C ILE A 49 -2.05 13.44 -0.23
N GLY A 50 -2.36 12.37 -0.98
CA GLY A 50 -3.42 12.36 -1.98
C GLY A 50 -4.83 12.45 -1.38
N LEU A 51 -5.07 11.74 -0.26
CA LEU A 51 -6.39 11.70 0.39
C LEU A 51 -6.84 13.07 0.93
N PRO A 52 -6.02 13.86 1.65
CA PRO A 52 -6.39 15.21 2.04
C PRO A 52 -6.65 16.14 0.87
N LEU A 53 -5.85 16.06 -0.19
CA LEU A 53 -6.07 16.85 -1.41
C LEU A 53 -7.42 16.52 -2.06
N LEU A 54 -7.82 15.26 -2.03
CA LEU A 54 -9.12 14.82 -2.53
C LEU A 54 -10.29 15.33 -1.68
N GLY A 55 -10.18 15.25 -0.35
CA GLY A 55 -11.28 15.50 0.59
C GLY A 55 -11.46 16.95 1.01
N PHE A 56 -10.38 17.70 1.19
CA PHE A 56 -10.42 19.00 1.84
C PHE A 56 -10.15 20.18 0.89
N THR A 57 -9.78 19.93 -0.38
CA THR A 57 -9.50 21.00 -1.34
C THR A 57 -10.75 21.36 -2.15
N HIS A 58 -11.00 22.64 -2.36
CA HIS A 58 -12.11 23.14 -3.17
C HIS A 58 -11.78 23.26 -4.66
N ASN A 59 -10.51 23.27 -5.03
CA ASN A 59 -10.08 23.40 -6.43
C ASN A 59 -10.17 22.03 -7.12
N ASN A 60 -10.97 21.96 -8.20
CA ASN A 60 -11.20 20.72 -8.96
C ASN A 60 -9.92 20.12 -9.54
N GLY A 61 -8.96 20.94 -9.96
CA GLY A 61 -7.66 20.46 -10.47
C GLY A 61 -6.83 19.77 -9.40
N LEU A 62 -6.75 20.34 -8.19
CA LEU A 62 -6.05 19.76 -7.05
C LEU A 62 -6.75 18.50 -6.54
N ARG A 63 -8.10 18.48 -6.54
CA ARG A 63 -8.87 17.26 -6.22
C ARG A 63 -8.58 16.15 -7.20
N TYR A 64 -8.52 16.46 -8.50
CA TYR A 64 -8.21 15.47 -9.52
C TYR A 64 -6.76 14.94 -9.39
N PHE A 65 -5.80 15.80 -9.06
CA PHE A 65 -4.45 15.37 -8.72
C PHE A 65 -4.42 14.45 -7.49
N GLY A 66 -5.26 14.74 -6.48
CA GLY A 66 -5.47 13.86 -5.32
C GLY A 66 -5.98 12.47 -5.73
N VAL A 67 -6.87 12.38 -6.74
CA VAL A 67 -7.33 11.10 -7.30
C VAL A 67 -6.17 10.30 -7.89
N PHE A 68 -5.25 10.93 -8.62
CA PHE A 68 -4.05 10.25 -9.15
C PHE A 68 -3.22 9.63 -8.02
N LEU A 69 -2.89 10.42 -6.99
CA LEU A 69 -2.08 9.95 -5.87
C LEU A 69 -2.76 8.82 -5.09
N ALA A 70 -4.05 8.96 -4.80
CA ALA A 70 -4.82 7.94 -4.09
C ALA A 70 -4.92 6.64 -4.90
N THR A 71 -5.15 6.72 -6.22
CA THR A 71 -5.24 5.57 -7.12
C THR A 71 -3.89 4.86 -7.24
N ILE A 72 -2.79 5.60 -7.37
CA ILE A 72 -1.42 5.05 -7.39
C ILE A 72 -1.14 4.32 -6.07
N CYS A 73 -1.41 4.97 -4.92
CA CYS A 73 -1.21 4.37 -3.60
C CYS A 73 -1.97 3.05 -3.47
N ALA A 74 -3.27 3.05 -3.75
CA ALA A 74 -4.13 1.88 -3.57
C ALA A 74 -3.68 0.70 -4.45
N ASN A 75 -3.41 0.94 -5.73
CA ASN A 75 -3.06 -0.13 -6.68
C ASN A 75 -1.62 -0.62 -6.53
N ALA A 76 -0.65 0.27 -6.29
CA ALA A 76 0.75 -0.12 -6.17
C ALA A 76 1.08 -0.80 -4.83
N ASN A 77 0.30 -0.53 -3.78
CA ASN A 77 0.55 -1.10 -2.45
C ASN A 77 0.21 -2.59 -2.37
N VAL A 78 -0.82 -3.06 -3.06
CA VAL A 78 -1.24 -4.47 -3.02
C VAL A 78 -0.13 -5.42 -3.46
N PRO A 79 0.44 -5.31 -4.68
CA PRO A 79 1.54 -6.19 -5.10
C PRO A 79 2.82 -5.97 -4.30
N ALA A 80 3.08 -4.73 -3.82
CA ALA A 80 4.25 -4.45 -2.99
C ALA A 80 4.21 -5.22 -1.66
N VAL A 81 3.06 -5.20 -0.96
CA VAL A 81 2.88 -5.92 0.30
C VAL A 81 2.92 -7.43 0.11
N LEU A 82 2.25 -7.96 -0.94
CA LEU A 82 2.29 -9.40 -1.26
C LEU A 82 3.72 -9.88 -1.52
N THR A 83 4.49 -9.12 -2.27
CA THR A 83 5.88 -9.48 -2.58
C THR A 83 6.78 -9.32 -1.36
N TYR A 84 6.58 -8.26 -0.56
CA TYR A 84 7.31 -8.06 0.71
C TYR A 84 7.10 -9.24 1.66
N GLN A 85 5.86 -9.69 1.83
CA GLN A 85 5.52 -10.87 2.62
C GLN A 85 6.15 -12.14 2.04
N ALA A 86 6.01 -12.36 0.72
CA ALA A 86 6.52 -13.54 0.05
C ALA A 86 8.05 -13.69 0.13
N ASN A 87 8.79 -12.58 0.13
CA ASN A 87 10.25 -12.56 0.23
C ASN A 87 10.75 -12.83 1.66
N ASN A 88 9.94 -12.49 2.67
CA ASN A 88 10.34 -12.57 4.08
C ASN A 88 9.86 -13.85 4.79
N ILE A 89 9.04 -14.68 4.12
CA ILE A 89 8.55 -15.94 4.67
C ILE A 89 9.18 -17.11 3.93
N ARG A 90 9.75 -18.04 4.68
CA ARG A 90 10.31 -19.29 4.18
C ARG A 90 9.40 -20.47 4.52
N GLY A 91 9.43 -21.47 3.63
CA GLY A 91 8.55 -22.62 3.71
C GLY A 91 7.25 -22.43 2.90
N GLN A 92 7.00 -23.39 2.01
CA GLN A 92 5.89 -23.30 1.04
C GLN A 92 4.53 -23.18 1.73
N TRP A 93 4.29 -23.97 2.76
CA TRP A 93 3.04 -23.95 3.53
C TRP A 93 2.81 -22.63 4.29
N LYS A 94 3.84 -22.15 4.98
CA LYS A 94 3.76 -20.85 5.68
C LYS A 94 3.47 -19.71 4.72
N ARG A 95 4.16 -19.69 3.57
CA ARG A 95 3.99 -18.68 2.53
C ARG A 95 2.58 -18.71 1.94
N ALA A 96 2.06 -19.90 1.61
CA ALA A 96 0.70 -20.07 1.10
C ALA A 96 -0.35 -19.59 2.11
N PHE A 97 -0.23 -20.02 3.37
CA PHE A 97 -1.12 -19.59 4.45
C PHE A 97 -1.12 -18.09 4.66
N CYS A 98 0.05 -17.46 4.75
CA CYS A 98 0.14 -16.02 4.94
C CYS A 98 -0.40 -15.23 3.73
N SER A 99 -0.17 -15.71 2.50
CA SER A 99 -0.74 -15.08 1.31
C SER A 99 -2.26 -15.19 1.27
N ALA A 100 -2.81 -16.37 1.59
CA ALA A 100 -4.26 -16.56 1.68
C ALA A 100 -4.89 -15.66 2.76
N THR A 101 -4.27 -15.58 3.93
CA THR A 101 -4.71 -14.71 5.03
C THR A 101 -4.70 -13.24 4.61
N LEU A 102 -3.63 -12.78 3.96
CA LEU A 102 -3.49 -11.39 3.52
C LEU A 102 -4.57 -11.02 2.49
N VAL A 103 -4.84 -11.89 1.52
CA VAL A 103 -5.91 -11.70 0.53
C VAL A 103 -7.28 -11.74 1.19
N GLY A 104 -7.50 -12.68 2.12
CA GLY A 104 -8.76 -12.78 2.88
C GLY A 104 -9.06 -11.52 3.69
N PHE A 105 -8.09 -11.00 4.44
CA PHE A 105 -8.23 -9.73 5.15
C PHE A 105 -8.40 -8.54 4.20
N GLY A 106 -7.81 -8.60 3.00
CA GLY A 106 -8.07 -7.62 1.94
C GLY A 106 -9.54 -7.57 1.53
N GLY A 107 -10.19 -8.73 1.41
CA GLY A 107 -11.63 -8.84 1.17
C GLY A 107 -12.48 -8.21 2.30
N ILE A 108 -12.14 -8.48 3.56
CA ILE A 108 -12.78 -7.85 4.72
C ILE A 108 -12.59 -6.32 4.67
N GLY A 109 -11.39 -5.86 4.34
CA GLY A 109 -11.11 -4.42 4.14
C GLY A 109 -11.97 -3.80 3.04
N GLY A 110 -12.24 -4.53 1.95
CA GLY A 110 -13.15 -4.11 0.88
C GLY A 110 -14.60 -3.93 1.37
N ILE A 111 -15.10 -4.86 2.18
CA ILE A 111 -16.43 -4.75 2.80
C ILE A 111 -16.50 -3.53 3.73
N ILE A 112 -15.52 -3.35 4.59
CA ILE A 112 -15.45 -2.18 5.49
C ILE A 112 -15.38 -0.89 4.65
N GLY A 113 -14.56 -0.84 3.61
CA GLY A 113 -14.46 0.31 2.71
C GLY A 113 -15.79 0.68 2.07
N SER A 114 -16.56 -0.29 1.60
CA SER A 114 -17.88 -0.05 1.00
C SER A 114 -18.91 0.49 2.01
N THR A 115 -18.78 0.15 3.30
CA THR A 115 -19.69 0.62 4.34
C THR A 115 -19.32 2.00 4.91
N VAL A 116 -18.05 2.38 4.83
CA VAL A 116 -17.55 3.67 5.34
C VAL A 116 -17.83 4.82 4.36
N PHE A 117 -17.81 4.55 3.03
CA PHE A 117 -18.19 5.54 2.01
C PHE A 117 -19.71 5.51 1.77
N ARG A 118 -20.46 6.24 2.59
CA ARG A 118 -21.94 6.32 2.51
C ARG A 118 -22.36 7.41 1.54
N THR A 119 -23.48 7.17 0.82
CA THR A 119 -24.11 8.20 -0.03
C THR A 119 -24.61 9.40 0.78
N GLN A 120 -24.89 9.22 2.07
CA GLN A 120 -25.32 10.30 2.98
C GLN A 120 -24.21 11.35 3.23
N ASP A 121 -22.96 11.00 3.01
CA ASP A 121 -21.80 11.86 3.25
C ASP A 121 -21.38 12.65 1.99
N GLU A 122 -22.21 12.62 0.92
CA GLU A 122 -22.01 13.47 -0.26
C GLU A 122 -22.04 14.96 0.11
N PRO A 123 -21.21 15.81 -0.52
CA PRO A 123 -20.26 15.54 -1.62
C PRO A 123 -18.82 15.27 -1.15
N THR A 124 -18.53 15.28 0.14
CA THR A 124 -17.15 15.33 0.67
C THR A 124 -16.62 13.99 1.16
N TYR A 125 -17.49 13.02 1.50
CA TYR A 125 -17.10 11.68 2.01
C TYR A 125 -16.01 11.70 3.10
N ARG A 126 -16.06 12.73 3.98
CA ARG A 126 -15.03 12.97 5.01
C ARG A 126 -14.74 11.76 5.89
N PRO A 127 -15.75 11.04 6.45
CA PRO A 127 -15.47 9.90 7.32
C PRO A 127 -14.70 8.78 6.61
N GLY A 128 -15.02 8.54 5.33
CA GLY A 128 -14.32 7.55 4.50
C GLY A 128 -12.86 7.93 4.24
N ILE A 129 -12.60 9.19 3.93
CA ILE A 129 -11.24 9.70 3.70
C ILE A 129 -10.42 9.65 4.98
N GLU A 130 -10.98 10.05 6.12
CA GLU A 130 -10.31 9.99 7.43
C GLU A 130 -9.96 8.56 7.81
N ALA A 131 -10.89 7.61 7.62
CA ALA A 131 -10.63 6.19 7.86
C ALA A 131 -9.47 5.65 6.99
N CYS A 132 -9.44 6.02 5.70
CA CYS A 132 -8.35 5.67 4.80
C CYS A 132 -7.01 6.32 5.22
N MET A 133 -7.02 7.55 5.71
CA MET A 133 -5.82 8.22 6.23
C MET A 133 -5.28 7.50 7.47
N ILE A 134 -6.15 7.13 8.42
CA ILE A 134 -5.77 6.36 9.60
C ILE A 134 -5.17 5.01 9.19
N ALA A 135 -5.82 4.30 8.27
CA ALA A 135 -5.32 3.02 7.77
C ALA A 135 -3.93 3.15 7.12
N ASN A 136 -3.70 4.16 6.27
CA ASN A 136 -2.38 4.42 5.68
C ASN A 136 -1.34 4.79 6.74
N GLY A 137 -1.70 5.57 7.75
CA GLY A 137 -0.84 5.89 8.89
C GLY A 137 -0.41 4.64 9.66
N LEU A 138 -1.35 3.72 9.92
CA LEU A 138 -1.05 2.43 10.55
C LEU A 138 -0.12 1.57 9.69
N VAL A 139 -0.29 1.54 8.37
CA VAL A 139 0.62 0.84 7.45
C VAL A 139 2.04 1.37 7.58
N VAL A 140 2.24 2.69 7.60
CA VAL A 140 3.58 3.31 7.77
C VAL A 140 4.22 2.88 9.09
N ILE A 141 3.46 2.92 10.19
CA ILE A 141 3.96 2.54 11.51
C ILE A 141 4.33 1.05 11.55
N ILE A 142 3.43 0.18 11.10
CA ILE A 142 3.65 -1.28 11.15
C ILE A 142 4.84 -1.67 10.27
N VAL A 143 4.91 -1.20 9.03
CA VAL A 143 6.01 -1.53 8.11
C VAL A 143 7.32 -0.94 8.60
N GLY A 144 7.30 0.27 9.19
CA GLY A 144 8.47 0.88 9.82
C GLY A 144 9.01 0.02 10.97
N LEU A 145 8.14 -0.43 11.87
CA LEU A 145 8.51 -1.32 12.98
C LEU A 145 9.04 -2.68 12.49
N LEU A 146 8.40 -3.27 11.47
CA LEU A 146 8.86 -4.52 10.86
C LEU A 146 10.24 -4.36 10.21
N THR A 147 10.47 -3.28 9.49
CA THR A 147 11.77 -2.98 8.86
C THR A 147 12.87 -2.85 9.91
N LEU A 148 12.62 -2.14 11.01
CA LEU A 148 13.56 -2.04 12.13
C LEU A 148 13.84 -3.40 12.78
N LYS A 149 12.81 -4.22 12.97
CA LYS A 149 12.95 -5.58 13.53
C LYS A 149 13.77 -6.47 12.59
N PHE A 150 13.49 -6.44 11.29
CA PHE A 150 14.22 -7.23 10.30
C PHE A 150 15.68 -6.77 10.17
N ARG A 151 15.93 -5.46 10.20
CA ARG A 151 17.29 -4.92 10.20
C ARG A 151 18.10 -5.40 11.41
N LYS A 152 17.50 -5.37 12.61
CA LYS A 152 18.14 -5.90 13.83
C LYS A 152 18.38 -7.41 13.76
N ALA A 153 17.43 -8.18 13.20
CA ALA A 153 17.58 -9.61 13.01
C ALA A 153 18.69 -9.94 12.01
N ASN A 154 18.77 -9.23 10.88
CA ASN A 154 19.83 -9.38 9.89
C ASN A 154 21.22 -9.08 10.48
N GLN A 155 21.34 -8.01 11.28
CA GLN A 155 22.60 -7.66 11.95
C GLN A 155 23.04 -8.75 12.94
N ARG A 156 22.10 -9.32 13.71
CA ARG A 156 22.40 -10.41 14.63
C ARG A 156 22.85 -11.67 13.90
N ALA A 157 22.22 -12.01 12.78
CA ALA A 157 22.60 -13.15 11.96
C ALA A 157 23.99 -12.96 11.32
N ALA A 158 24.32 -11.75 10.85
CA ALA A 158 25.62 -11.43 10.31
C ALA A 158 26.76 -11.53 11.34
N ASN A 159 26.47 -11.27 12.62
CA ASN A 159 27.43 -11.37 13.73
C ASN A 159 27.54 -12.78 14.31
N GLY A 160 27.16 -13.83 13.57
CA GLY A 160 27.28 -15.23 14.02
C GLY A 160 26.17 -15.67 15.01
N GLY A 161 25.07 -14.91 15.10
CA GLY A 161 23.93 -15.23 15.95
C GLY A 161 23.00 -16.30 15.37
N LYS A 162 21.78 -16.36 15.91
CA LYS A 162 20.76 -17.37 15.57
C LYS A 162 20.43 -17.34 14.06
N VAL A 163 20.42 -18.53 13.44
CA VAL A 163 19.99 -18.73 12.06
C VAL A 163 18.53 -18.27 11.88
N ILE A 164 18.28 -17.40 10.89
CA ILE A 164 16.94 -16.88 10.60
C ILE A 164 16.17 -17.93 9.82
N GLU A 165 14.90 -18.17 10.19
CA GLU A 165 13.98 -19.12 9.53
C GLU A 165 14.56 -20.53 9.31
N GLY A 166 15.57 -20.92 10.09
CA GLY A 166 16.20 -22.24 9.99
C GLY A 166 17.06 -22.45 8.73
N GLN A 167 17.35 -21.40 7.97
CA GLN A 167 18.20 -21.48 6.77
C GLN A 167 19.50 -20.69 6.95
N PRO A 168 20.67 -21.34 6.89
CA PRO A 168 21.94 -20.63 6.95
C PRO A 168 22.09 -19.71 5.74
N GLY A 169 22.49 -18.45 6.00
CA GLY A 169 22.68 -17.44 4.95
C GLY A 169 21.42 -16.68 4.51
N PHE A 170 20.27 -16.96 5.09
CA PHE A 170 19.06 -16.19 4.82
C PHE A 170 19.05 -14.86 5.57
N LEU A 171 18.74 -13.78 4.85
CA LEU A 171 18.52 -12.44 5.40
C LEU A 171 17.14 -11.94 4.97
N TYR A 172 16.45 -11.25 5.87
CA TYR A 172 15.20 -10.59 5.54
C TYR A 172 15.42 -9.47 4.51
N THR A 173 14.52 -9.36 3.54
CA THR A 173 14.46 -8.22 2.62
C THR A 173 13.87 -7.03 3.37
N LEU A 174 14.56 -5.91 3.35
CA LEU A 174 14.17 -4.67 4.05
C LEU A 174 13.20 -3.85 3.22
#